data_769430f40fbc36bc958379adbad07a65
#
_entry.id   769430f40fbc36bc958379adbad07a65
#
_cell.length_a   1.000
_cell.length_b   1.000
_cell.length_c   1.000
_cell.angle_alpha   90.00
_cell.angle_beta   90.00
_cell.angle_gamma   90.00
#
_symmetry.space_group_name_H-M   'P 1'
#
loop_
_entity.id
_entity.type
_entity.pdbx_description
1 polymer ?
#
loop_
_entity_poly.entity_id
_entity_poly.type
_entity_poly.pdbx_seq_one_letter_code
_entity_poly.pdbx_strand_id
1 'polypeptide(L)' 'MSLDKLVYMANQIGKFFDSQGREQAAAGTADHIKKFWDPRMRAQILAHLQAGGEGLDPVARTALERVKAAEKRKPEQLNN' A
#
# COMPACT_ATOMS: atom_id res chain seq x y z
N MET A 1 -7.78 10.85 -9.05
CA MET A 1 -6.74 10.03 -9.70
C MET A 1 -7.35 8.67 -10.03
N SER A 2 -7.02 8.13 -11.19
CA SER A 2 -7.63 6.88 -11.61
C SER A 2 -7.02 5.70 -10.87
N LEU A 3 -7.80 4.63 -10.75
CA LEU A 3 -7.32 3.42 -10.11
C LEU A 3 -6.11 2.83 -10.84
N ASP A 4 -6.15 2.84 -12.18
CA ASP A 4 -5.02 2.33 -12.95
C ASP A 4 -3.74 3.07 -12.62
N LYS A 5 -3.83 4.37 -12.44
CA LYS A 5 -2.66 5.17 -12.10
C LYS A 5 -2.16 4.83 -10.70
N LEU A 6 -3.08 4.61 -9.76
CA LEU A 6 -2.67 4.24 -8.40
C LEU A 6 -1.97 2.89 -8.38
N VAL A 7 -2.48 1.92 -9.15
CA VAL A 7 -1.83 0.61 -9.26
C VAL A 7 -0.43 0.77 -9.83
N TYR A 8 -0.32 1.55 -10.91
CA TYR A 8 0.98 1.80 -11.53
C TYR A 8 1.95 2.41 -10.52
N MET A 9 1.49 3.42 -9.79
CA MET A 9 2.34 4.11 -8.82
C MET A 9 2.79 3.18 -7.70
N ALA A 10 1.89 2.37 -7.18
CA ALA A 10 2.24 1.43 -6.13
C ALA A 10 3.31 0.44 -6.61
N ASN A 11 3.16 -0.06 -7.84
CA ASN A 11 4.14 -0.97 -8.41
C ASN A 11 5.50 -0.30 -8.60
N GLN A 12 5.49 0.96 -9.04
CA GLN A 12 6.74 1.69 -9.24
C GLN A 12 7.47 1.91 -7.93
N ILE A 13 6.74 2.23 -6.87
CA ILE A 13 7.35 2.39 -5.55
C ILE A 13 7.97 1.07 -5.12
N GLY A 14 7.26 -0.04 -5.32
CA GLY A 14 7.79 -1.36 -4.99
C GLY A 14 9.08 -1.66 -5.71
N LYS A 15 9.15 -1.30 -6.98
CA LYS A 15 10.36 -1.51 -7.77
C LYS A 15 11.53 -0.69 -7.26
N PHE A 16 11.24 0.52 -6.79
CA PHE A 16 12.27 1.38 -6.26
C PHE A 16 12.98 0.74 -5.07
N PHE A 17 12.22 0.05 -4.23
CA PHE A 17 12.79 -0.59 -3.04
C PHE A 17 13.24 -2.03 -3.28
N ASP A 18 13.06 -2.54 -4.49
CA ASP A 18 13.20 -3.97 -4.76
C ASP A 18 14.61 -4.52 -4.48
N SER A 19 15.62 -3.70 -4.69
CA SER A 19 17.01 -4.13 -4.48
C SER A 19 17.32 -4.44 -3.02
N GLN A 20 16.45 -4.06 -2.11
CA GLN A 20 16.67 -4.25 -0.67
C GLN A 20 16.15 -5.60 -0.16
N GLY A 21 15.63 -6.44 -1.04
CA GLY A 21 15.01 -7.69 -0.66
C GLY A 21 13.51 -7.52 -0.48
N ARG A 22 12.77 -8.62 -0.63
CA ARG A 22 11.30 -8.54 -0.67
C ARG A 22 10.69 -7.96 0.60
N GLU A 23 11.17 -8.39 1.75
CA GLU A 23 10.61 -7.92 3.01
C GLU A 23 10.87 -6.43 3.20
N GLN A 24 12.09 -6.01 2.94
CA GLN A 24 12.46 -4.61 3.06
C GLN A 24 11.73 -3.74 2.03
N ALA A 25 11.57 -4.28 0.83
CA ALA A 25 10.87 -3.56 -0.22
C ALA A 25 9.41 -3.34 0.15
N ALA A 26 8.76 -4.35 0.70
CA ALA A 26 7.36 -4.22 1.12
C ALA A 26 7.23 -3.22 2.27
N ALA A 27 8.15 -3.28 3.23
CA ALA A 27 8.11 -2.34 4.36
C ALA A 27 8.32 -0.91 3.89
N GLY A 28 9.29 -0.69 3.00
CA GLY A 28 9.56 0.64 2.47
C GLY A 28 8.41 1.19 1.66
N THR A 29 7.81 0.35 0.85
CA THR A 29 6.66 0.74 0.03
C THR A 29 5.48 1.11 0.91
N ALA A 30 5.19 0.29 1.91
CA ALA A 30 4.09 0.57 2.83
C ALA A 30 4.31 1.88 3.56
N ASP A 31 5.52 2.11 4.03
CA ASP A 31 5.85 3.34 4.75
C ASP A 31 5.68 4.56 3.85
N HIS A 32 6.13 4.46 2.60
CA HIS A 32 5.99 5.55 1.64
C HIS A 32 4.51 5.89 1.40
N ILE A 33 3.70 4.86 1.20
CA ILE A 33 2.27 5.08 0.94
C ILE A 33 1.60 5.71 2.16
N LYS A 34 1.91 5.23 3.35
CA LYS A 34 1.33 5.79 4.57
C LYS A 34 1.69 7.25 4.76
N LYS A 35 2.91 7.63 4.39
CA LYS A 35 3.38 8.99 4.61
C LYS A 35 2.96 9.97 3.53
N PHE A 36 2.90 9.53 2.28
CA PHE A 36 2.77 10.45 1.16
C PHE A 36 1.45 10.38 0.40
N TRP A 37 0.73 9.26 0.46
CA TRP A 37 -0.56 9.17 -0.20
C TRP A 37 -1.63 9.74 0.72
N ASP A 38 -2.52 10.57 0.15
CA ASP A 38 -3.60 11.11 0.98
C ASP A 38 -4.64 10.03 1.29
N PRO A 39 -5.54 10.29 2.25
CA PRO A 39 -6.51 9.27 2.67
C PRO A 39 -7.38 8.75 1.53
N ARG A 40 -7.74 9.61 0.58
CA ARG A 40 -8.59 9.20 -0.54
C ARG A 40 -7.87 8.21 -1.45
N MET A 41 -6.60 8.47 -1.74
CA MET A 41 -5.79 7.57 -2.54
C MET A 41 -5.64 6.22 -1.84
N ARG A 42 -5.36 6.25 -0.54
CA ARG A 42 -5.21 5.01 0.21
C ARG A 42 -6.50 4.21 0.23
N ALA A 43 -7.62 4.88 0.46
CA ALA A 43 -8.91 4.19 0.50
C ALA A 43 -9.20 3.51 -0.83
N GLN A 44 -8.92 4.20 -1.93
CA GLN A 44 -9.19 3.67 -3.25
C GLN A 44 -8.35 2.43 -3.56
N ILE A 45 -7.05 2.48 -3.26
CA ILE A 45 -6.17 1.35 -3.56
C ILE A 45 -6.44 0.17 -2.60
N LEU A 46 -6.80 0.45 -1.36
CA LEU A 46 -7.13 -0.62 -0.42
C LEU A 46 -8.43 -1.31 -0.79
N ALA A 47 -9.41 -0.57 -1.30
CA ALA A 47 -10.62 -1.18 -1.81
C ALA A 47 -10.31 -2.09 -2.99
N HIS A 48 -9.39 -1.68 -3.86
CA HIS A 48 -8.96 -2.50 -4.98
C HIS A 48 -8.27 -3.78 -4.50
N LEU A 49 -7.42 -3.66 -3.49
CA LEU A 49 -6.75 -4.83 -2.91
C LEU A 49 -7.79 -5.81 -2.38
N GLN A 50 -8.81 -5.31 -1.70
CA GLN A 50 -9.87 -6.13 -1.15
C GLN A 50 -10.64 -6.86 -2.26
N ALA A 51 -10.77 -6.23 -3.41
CA ALA A 51 -11.48 -6.81 -4.54
C ALA A 51 -10.62 -7.74 -5.39
N GLY A 52 -9.41 -8.05 -4.95
CA GLY A 52 -8.53 -8.97 -5.65
C GLY A 52 -7.18 -8.40 -6.01
N GLY A 53 -7.04 -7.08 -6.05
CA GLY A 53 -5.76 -6.44 -6.29
C GLY A 53 -5.17 -6.68 -7.67
N GLU A 54 -6.02 -6.81 -8.68
CA GLU A 54 -5.55 -7.10 -10.02
C GLU A 54 -4.53 -6.08 -10.48
N GLY A 55 -3.43 -6.56 -11.05
CA GLY A 55 -2.38 -5.69 -11.57
C GLY A 55 -1.32 -5.30 -10.56
N LEU A 56 -1.52 -5.59 -9.29
CA LEU A 56 -0.52 -5.28 -8.27
C LEU A 56 0.58 -6.32 -8.27
N ASP A 57 1.83 -5.86 -8.31
CA ASP A 57 2.99 -6.73 -8.18
C ASP A 57 3.05 -7.30 -6.76
N PRO A 58 3.76 -8.42 -6.54
CA PRO A 58 3.82 -9.03 -5.21
C PRO A 58 4.31 -8.10 -4.11
N VAL A 59 5.31 -7.28 -4.37
CA VAL A 59 5.81 -6.35 -3.36
C VAL A 59 4.74 -5.31 -3.03
N ALA A 60 4.10 -4.74 -4.05
CA ALA A 60 3.06 -3.74 -3.84
C ALA A 60 1.88 -4.34 -3.07
N ARG A 61 1.50 -5.56 -3.42
CA ARG A 61 0.40 -6.25 -2.73
C ARG A 61 0.72 -6.45 -1.27
N THR A 62 1.90 -6.97 -0.96
CA THR A 62 2.30 -7.17 0.43
C THR A 62 2.34 -5.85 1.19
N ALA A 63 2.87 -4.81 0.55
CA ALA A 63 2.93 -3.49 1.17
C ALA A 63 1.54 -2.97 1.51
N LEU A 64 0.60 -3.13 0.58
CA LEU A 64 -0.76 -2.64 0.81
C LEU A 64 -1.47 -3.44 1.88
N GLU A 65 -1.16 -4.71 2.02
CA GLU A 65 -1.69 -5.50 3.14
C GLU A 65 -1.20 -4.95 4.47
N ARG A 66 0.04 -4.51 4.53
CA ARG A 66 0.57 -3.88 5.74
C ARG A 66 -0.12 -2.55 6.03
N VAL A 67 -0.37 -1.75 5.00
CA VAL A 67 -1.09 -0.49 5.15
C VAL A 67 -2.49 -0.75 5.68
N LYS A 68 -3.15 -1.74 5.11
CA LYS A 68 -4.51 -2.10 5.54
C LYS A 68 -4.53 -2.49 7.01
N ALA A 69 -3.58 -3.32 7.41
CA ALA A 69 -3.51 -3.77 8.80
C ALA A 69 -3.28 -2.60 9.74
N ALA A 70 -2.42 -1.66 9.36
CA ALA A 70 -2.14 -0.50 10.19
C ALA A 70 -3.37 0.38 10.33
N GLU A 71 -4.13 0.55 9.26
CA GLU A 71 -5.33 1.39 9.31
C GLU A 71 -6.43 0.76 10.15
N LYS A 72 -6.52 -0.56 10.12
CA LYS A 72 -7.50 -1.25 10.94
C LYS A 72 -7.22 -1.09 12.44
N ARG A 73 -5.97 -0.90 12.81
CA ARG A 73 -5.60 -0.79 14.21
C ARG A 73 -5.78 0.62 14.76
N LYS A 74 -5.90 1.60 13.89
CA LYS A 74 -6.04 2.99 14.31
C LYS A 74 -7.22 3.26 15.23
N PRO A 75 -8.42 2.77 14.93
CA PRO A 75 -9.57 3.05 15.80
C PRO A 75 -9.36 2.59 17.22
N GLU A 76 -8.68 1.49 17.41
CA GLU A 76 -8.39 1.00 18.76
C GLU A 76 -7.50 1.95 19.52
N GLN A 77 -6.51 2.49 18.83
CA GLN A 77 -5.59 3.43 19.46
C GLN A 77 -6.30 4.70 19.86
N LEU A 78 -7.23 5.13 19.05
CA LEU A 78 -7.96 6.36 19.32
C LEU A 78 -8.89 6.23 20.52
N ASN A 79 -9.32 5.04 20.81
CA ASN A 79 -10.24 4.79 21.90
C ASN A 79 -9.55 4.72 23.26
N ASN A 80 -8.26 4.71 23.24
CA ASN A 80 -7.50 4.70 24.47
C ASN A 80 -7.14 6.08 24.91
#